data_0d6e36c1049413592fd4ec2f963007f7
#
_entry.id   0d6e36c1049413592fd4ec2f963007f7
#
_cell.length_a   1.000
_cell.length_b   1.000
_cell.length_c   1.000
_cell.angle_alpha   90.00
_cell.angle_beta   90.00
_cell.angle_gamma   90.00
#
_symmetry.space_group_name_H-M   'P 1'
#
loop_
_entity.id
_entity.type
_entity.pdbx_description
1 polymer ?
#
loop_
_entity_poly.entity_id
_entity_poly.type
_entity_poly.pdbx_seq_one_letter_code
_entity_poly.pdbx_strand_id
1 'polypeptide(L)'
;MAVLVTGGAGYIGSHMVHELVDTGERVIVLDNLSTGHRWAVAKGALLVVGDTGDQPLVKRLIRDHGIGAIIHFAGSIVVPDSVRDPLGYYRNNTVNSRALIECAVDGGVRHFIFSSTAAVYGNPAATPIAEDAATLPVSPYGWSKLMTEVMLRDTSHAHDFAHVSLRYFNVAGADPKGRVGQSTRNATHLIKVAAETALGLRGKLEVFGTDYSTPDGTCIRDYIHVSDLVGAHRDALRYLRSGAPSLTLNCGYGHGFSVREVIASVRRVSGVDFKVDNAPRRPGDAAQLVAASARARRELGWHPRFDDLATIVAHALAWERELQNRLPRSAAVGHNLAEIA
;
A
#
# COMPACT_ATOMS: atom_id res chain seq x y z
N MET A 1 18.63 -17.90 0.52
CA MET A 1 18.23 -17.10 1.70
C MET A 1 16.73 -16.85 1.62
N ALA A 2 16.03 -16.78 2.75
CA ALA A 2 14.58 -16.51 2.74
C ALA A 2 14.29 -14.99 2.73
N VAL A 3 13.09 -14.62 2.31
CA VAL A 3 12.58 -13.24 2.36
C VAL A 3 11.53 -13.17 3.47
N LEU A 4 11.69 -12.22 4.39
CA LEU A 4 10.68 -11.89 5.40
C LEU A 4 9.75 -10.80 4.83
N VAL A 5 8.46 -11.09 4.74
CA VAL A 5 7.43 -10.12 4.35
C VAL A 5 6.61 -9.76 5.58
N THR A 6 6.77 -8.55 6.10
CA THR A 6 5.92 -8.08 7.20
C THR A 6 4.66 -7.44 6.67
N GLY A 7 3.52 -7.66 7.34
CA GLY A 7 2.22 -7.25 6.81
C GLY A 7 1.77 -8.08 5.60
N GLY A 8 2.32 -9.31 5.46
CA GLY A 8 2.11 -10.16 4.30
C GLY A 8 0.73 -10.83 4.22
N ALA A 9 -0.12 -10.65 5.23
CA ALA A 9 -1.53 -11.05 5.21
C ALA A 9 -2.47 -9.90 4.82
N GLY A 10 -1.94 -8.66 4.68
CA GLY A 10 -2.66 -7.47 4.24
C GLY A 10 -2.81 -7.38 2.72
N TYR A 11 -3.42 -6.29 2.22
CA TYR A 11 -3.71 -6.11 0.79
C TYR A 11 -2.46 -6.22 -0.08
N ILE A 12 -1.52 -5.27 0.02
CA ILE A 12 -0.33 -5.25 -0.85
C ILE A 12 0.61 -6.40 -0.49
N GLY A 13 0.79 -6.65 0.81
CA GLY A 13 1.70 -7.70 1.29
C GLY A 13 1.32 -9.10 0.80
N SER A 14 0.03 -9.45 0.75
CA SER A 14 -0.40 -10.75 0.24
C SER A 14 -0.11 -10.94 -1.25
N HIS A 15 -0.29 -9.88 -2.07
CA HIS A 15 0.12 -9.92 -3.47
C HIS A 15 1.63 -10.13 -3.61
N MET A 16 2.44 -9.47 -2.76
CA MET A 16 3.89 -9.67 -2.76
C MET A 16 4.27 -11.10 -2.36
N VAL A 17 3.60 -11.65 -1.36
CA VAL A 17 3.81 -13.06 -0.94
C VAL A 17 3.51 -14.01 -2.09
N HIS A 18 2.39 -13.81 -2.80
CA HIS A 18 2.06 -14.63 -3.99
C HIS A 18 3.08 -14.46 -5.11
N GLU A 19 3.54 -13.25 -5.40
CA GLU A 19 4.57 -12.98 -6.42
C GLU A 19 5.88 -13.68 -6.10
N LEU A 20 6.34 -13.60 -4.85
CA LEU A 20 7.58 -14.24 -4.41
C LEU A 20 7.48 -15.77 -4.45
N VAL A 21 6.37 -16.34 -3.99
CA VAL A 21 6.15 -17.79 -4.05
C VAL A 21 6.06 -18.28 -5.49
N ASP A 22 5.34 -17.55 -6.37
CA ASP A 22 5.23 -17.88 -7.80
C ASP A 22 6.61 -17.84 -8.51
N THR A 23 7.56 -17.02 -8.01
CA THR A 23 8.94 -16.94 -8.53
C THR A 23 9.94 -17.86 -7.80
N GLY A 24 9.48 -18.73 -6.90
CA GLY A 24 10.28 -19.76 -6.23
C GLY A 24 11.06 -19.26 -5.01
N GLU A 25 10.76 -18.07 -4.49
CA GLU A 25 11.38 -17.58 -3.25
C GLU A 25 10.85 -18.33 -2.02
N ARG A 26 11.72 -18.56 -1.05
CA ARG A 26 11.32 -19.00 0.29
C ARG A 26 10.82 -17.81 1.10
N VAL A 27 9.53 -17.79 1.42
CA VAL A 27 8.87 -16.65 2.05
C VAL A 27 8.41 -16.97 3.47
N ILE A 28 8.80 -16.08 4.40
CA ILE A 28 8.27 -16.06 5.77
C ILE A 28 7.41 -14.78 5.88
N VAL A 29 6.21 -14.93 6.38
CA VAL A 29 5.28 -13.82 6.63
C VAL A 29 5.21 -13.55 8.12
N LEU A 30 5.43 -12.30 8.54
CA LEU A 30 5.15 -11.83 9.90
C LEU A 30 3.98 -10.84 9.84
N ASP A 31 2.86 -11.18 10.47
CA ASP A 31 1.64 -10.36 10.46
C ASP A 31 0.87 -10.55 11.77
N ASN A 32 0.39 -9.49 12.38
CA ASN A 32 -0.40 -9.58 13.61
C ASN A 32 -1.90 -9.80 13.35
N LEU A 33 -2.29 -9.85 12.08
CA LEU A 33 -3.66 -10.09 11.59
C LEU A 33 -4.68 -9.02 12.05
N SER A 34 -4.22 -7.82 12.41
CA SER A 34 -5.12 -6.72 12.80
C SER A 34 -6.05 -6.27 11.65
N THR A 35 -5.54 -6.29 10.42
CA THR A 35 -6.29 -5.96 9.20
C THR A 35 -6.11 -7.02 8.10
N GLY A 36 -5.12 -7.88 8.25
CA GLY A 36 -4.80 -8.96 7.34
C GLY A 36 -5.62 -10.22 7.60
N HIS A 37 -5.60 -11.14 6.63
CA HIS A 37 -6.35 -12.39 6.68
C HIS A 37 -5.44 -13.59 6.44
N ARG A 38 -5.52 -14.64 7.30
CA ARG A 38 -4.74 -15.89 7.14
C ARG A 38 -4.92 -16.52 5.77
N TRP A 39 -6.13 -16.49 5.23
CA TRP A 39 -6.44 -17.07 3.91
C TRP A 39 -5.79 -16.31 2.73
N ALA A 40 -5.35 -15.07 2.93
CA ALA A 40 -4.70 -14.27 1.89
C ALA A 40 -3.22 -14.66 1.69
N VAL A 41 -2.61 -15.35 2.65
CA VAL A 41 -1.22 -15.81 2.56
C VAL A 41 -1.11 -17.01 1.62
N ALA A 42 -0.19 -16.94 0.65
CA ALA A 42 0.04 -18.03 -0.29
C ALA A 42 0.46 -19.32 0.44
N LYS A 43 -0.07 -20.48 -0.02
CA LYS A 43 0.19 -21.79 0.60
C LYS A 43 1.66 -22.17 0.68
N GLY A 44 2.51 -21.63 -0.18
CA GLY A 44 3.97 -21.85 -0.17
C GLY A 44 4.75 -21.00 0.83
N ALA A 45 4.11 -20.08 1.54
CA ALA A 45 4.73 -19.22 2.54
C ALA A 45 4.42 -19.69 3.97
N LEU A 46 5.36 -19.48 4.89
CA LEU A 46 5.15 -19.74 6.32
C LEU A 46 4.59 -18.48 6.98
N LEU A 47 3.37 -18.55 7.53
CA LEU A 47 2.79 -17.46 8.32
C LEU A 47 3.15 -17.59 9.80
N VAL A 48 3.79 -16.57 10.32
CA VAL A 48 4.03 -16.38 11.76
C VAL A 48 3.17 -15.21 12.24
N VAL A 49 2.33 -15.46 13.25
CA VAL A 49 1.47 -14.43 13.84
C VAL A 49 2.24 -13.71 14.94
N GLY A 50 2.45 -12.41 14.76
CA GLY A 50 3.21 -11.60 15.71
C GLY A 50 3.40 -10.17 15.23
N ASP A 51 4.00 -9.35 16.07
CA ASP A 51 4.25 -7.94 15.80
C ASP A 51 5.69 -7.68 15.38
N THR A 52 5.91 -6.68 14.52
CA THR A 52 7.25 -6.27 14.07
C THR A 52 8.08 -5.62 15.18
N GLY A 53 7.44 -5.14 16.24
CA GLY A 53 8.09 -4.61 17.45
C GLY A 53 8.56 -5.70 18.42
N ASP A 54 8.15 -6.96 18.24
CA ASP A 54 8.62 -8.09 19.07
C ASP A 54 10.03 -8.52 18.61
N GLN A 55 11.04 -7.82 19.11
CA GLN A 55 12.43 -8.06 18.76
C GLN A 55 12.89 -9.50 19.03
N PRO A 56 12.58 -10.15 20.16
CA PRO A 56 12.88 -11.57 20.38
C PRO A 56 12.32 -12.48 19.28
N LEU A 57 11.08 -12.26 18.85
CA LEU A 57 10.46 -12.99 17.76
C LEU A 57 11.18 -12.74 16.44
N VAL A 58 11.40 -11.47 16.08
CA VAL A 58 12.05 -11.07 14.82
C VAL A 58 13.47 -11.64 14.74
N LYS A 59 14.30 -11.51 15.80
CA LYS A 59 15.66 -12.08 15.85
C LYS A 59 15.66 -13.59 15.68
N ARG A 60 14.70 -14.28 16.31
CA ARG A 60 14.52 -15.73 16.13
C ARG A 60 14.19 -16.08 14.68
N LEU A 61 13.25 -15.37 14.03
CA LEU A 61 12.89 -15.60 12.64
C LEU A 61 14.09 -15.41 11.70
N ILE A 62 14.86 -14.33 11.89
CA ILE A 62 16.06 -14.04 11.08
C ILE A 62 17.04 -15.20 11.16
N ARG A 63 17.37 -15.66 12.38
CA ARG A 63 18.32 -16.74 12.61
C ARG A 63 17.80 -18.09 12.09
N ASP A 64 16.58 -18.49 12.48
CA ASP A 64 16.09 -19.86 12.25
C ASP A 64 15.74 -20.11 10.79
N HIS A 65 15.40 -19.06 10.04
CA HIS A 65 15.04 -19.17 8.62
C HIS A 65 16.11 -18.64 7.65
N GLY A 66 17.21 -18.08 8.14
CA GLY A 66 18.28 -17.51 7.30
C GLY A 66 17.76 -16.37 6.43
N ILE A 67 17.06 -15.40 7.06
CA ILE A 67 16.50 -14.24 6.35
C ILE A 67 17.63 -13.39 5.79
N GLY A 68 17.62 -13.17 4.47
CA GLY A 68 18.61 -12.31 3.78
C GLY A 68 18.02 -11.01 3.25
N ALA A 69 16.68 -10.90 3.23
CA ALA A 69 15.97 -9.69 2.81
C ALA A 69 14.68 -9.51 3.59
N ILE A 70 14.28 -8.26 3.83
CA ILE A 70 13.01 -7.89 4.44
C ILE A 70 12.24 -6.99 3.46
N ILE A 71 10.95 -7.28 3.27
CA ILE A 71 10.00 -6.39 2.58
C ILE A 71 8.95 -5.97 3.60
N HIS A 72 8.93 -4.68 3.94
CA HIS A 72 8.19 -4.16 5.07
C HIS A 72 6.92 -3.42 4.64
N PHE A 73 5.77 -4.09 4.74
CA PHE A 73 4.43 -3.51 4.51
C PHE A 73 3.66 -3.25 5.80
N ALA A 74 4.01 -3.88 6.92
CA ALA A 74 3.29 -3.72 8.17
C ALA A 74 3.23 -2.25 8.60
N GLY A 75 2.04 -1.78 8.95
CA GLY A 75 1.81 -0.41 9.42
C GLY A 75 0.37 0.03 9.28
N SER A 76 0.00 1.03 10.08
CA SER A 76 -1.29 1.71 10.00
C SER A 76 -1.29 2.71 8.85
N ILE A 77 -2.38 2.76 8.05
CA ILE A 77 -2.41 3.48 6.76
C ILE A 77 -3.52 4.52 6.62
N VAL A 78 -4.46 4.60 7.58
CA VAL A 78 -5.64 5.47 7.47
C VAL A 78 -5.30 6.87 7.96
N VAL A 79 -5.17 7.83 7.05
CA VAL A 79 -4.74 9.20 7.35
C VAL A 79 -5.62 9.89 8.41
N PRO A 80 -6.98 9.89 8.32
CA PRO A 80 -7.83 10.45 9.38
C PRO A 80 -7.60 9.83 10.76
N ASP A 81 -7.35 8.51 10.83
CA ASP A 81 -7.08 7.82 12.09
C ASP A 81 -5.75 8.27 12.68
N SER A 82 -4.75 8.57 11.84
CA SER A 82 -3.46 9.09 12.31
C SER A 82 -3.59 10.45 12.99
N VAL A 83 -4.56 11.27 12.56
CA VAL A 83 -4.84 12.58 13.19
C VAL A 83 -5.54 12.39 14.54
N ARG A 84 -6.40 11.38 14.66
CA ARG A 84 -7.11 11.07 15.92
C ARG A 84 -6.23 10.39 16.96
N ASP A 85 -5.32 9.49 16.51
CA ASP A 85 -4.38 8.76 17.37
C ASP A 85 -2.94 8.85 16.85
N PRO A 86 -2.28 10.02 16.93
CA PRO A 86 -0.93 10.20 16.40
C PRO A 86 0.11 9.33 17.11
N LEU A 87 -0.01 9.16 18.43
CA LEU A 87 0.96 8.38 19.22
C LEU A 87 0.86 6.88 18.89
N GLY A 88 -0.34 6.35 18.68
CA GLY A 88 -0.55 4.99 18.22
C GLY A 88 0.09 4.76 16.84
N TYR A 89 -0.04 5.74 15.92
CA TYR A 89 0.61 5.69 14.61
C TYR A 89 2.13 5.74 14.70
N TYR A 90 2.71 6.64 15.49
CA TYR A 90 4.17 6.68 15.67
C TYR A 90 4.68 5.39 16.33
N ARG A 91 3.98 4.85 17.34
CA ARG A 91 4.36 3.58 17.94
C ARG A 91 4.36 2.46 16.88
N ASN A 92 3.26 2.30 16.15
CA ASN A 92 3.11 1.20 15.20
C ASN A 92 4.02 1.35 13.96
N ASN A 93 4.08 2.55 13.35
CA ASN A 93 4.79 2.76 12.10
C ASN A 93 6.26 3.13 12.29
N THR A 94 6.61 3.89 13.34
CA THR A 94 7.98 4.40 13.53
C THR A 94 8.75 3.56 14.53
N VAL A 95 8.21 3.35 15.73
CA VAL A 95 8.94 2.62 16.79
C VAL A 95 9.10 1.15 16.43
N ASN A 96 8.04 0.49 15.93
CA ASN A 96 8.12 -0.90 15.53
C ASN A 96 9.01 -1.08 14.27
N SER A 97 8.98 -0.14 13.32
CA SER A 97 9.92 -0.18 12.17
C SER A 97 11.37 0.01 12.62
N ARG A 98 11.64 0.91 13.59
CA ARG A 98 12.98 1.04 14.18
C ARG A 98 13.45 -0.29 14.79
N ALA A 99 12.58 -0.94 15.57
CA ALA A 99 12.89 -2.23 16.20
C ALA A 99 13.19 -3.31 15.13
N LEU A 100 12.41 -3.35 14.04
CA LEU A 100 12.64 -4.27 12.93
C LEU A 100 13.98 -4.00 12.21
N ILE A 101 14.32 -2.72 11.97
CA ILE A 101 15.59 -2.31 11.33
C ILE A 101 16.76 -2.71 12.22
N GLU A 102 16.70 -2.47 13.54
CA GLU A 102 17.71 -2.88 14.50
C GLU A 102 17.92 -4.40 14.49
N CYS A 103 16.85 -5.19 14.50
CA CYS A 103 16.94 -6.64 14.36
C CYS A 103 17.53 -7.09 13.02
N ALA A 104 17.26 -6.38 11.93
CA ALA A 104 17.82 -6.67 10.62
C ALA A 104 19.34 -6.47 10.62
N VAL A 105 19.82 -5.34 11.16
CA VAL A 105 21.27 -5.04 11.28
C VAL A 105 21.97 -6.07 12.17
N ASP A 106 21.43 -6.29 13.39
CA ASP A 106 22.01 -7.27 14.35
C ASP A 106 22.07 -8.69 13.77
N GLY A 107 21.10 -9.05 12.95
CA GLY A 107 20.99 -10.37 12.31
C GLY A 107 21.73 -10.49 10.96
N GLY A 108 22.43 -9.45 10.50
CA GLY A 108 23.17 -9.45 9.24
C GLY A 108 22.27 -9.47 7.98
N VAL A 109 21.03 -8.99 8.06
CA VAL A 109 20.16 -8.82 6.90
C VAL A 109 20.62 -7.61 6.11
N ARG A 110 21.01 -7.84 4.84
CA ARG A 110 21.62 -6.80 4.01
C ARG A 110 20.63 -6.01 3.16
N HIS A 111 19.44 -6.54 2.90
CA HIS A 111 18.51 -5.96 1.92
C HIS A 111 17.18 -5.64 2.58
N PHE A 112 16.76 -4.38 2.47
CA PHE A 112 15.50 -3.92 3.05
C PHE A 112 14.67 -3.13 2.02
N ILE A 113 13.46 -3.57 1.73
CA ILE A 113 12.53 -2.85 0.87
C ILE A 113 11.40 -2.28 1.73
N PHE A 114 11.19 -0.98 1.65
CA PHE A 114 10.24 -0.26 2.48
C PHE A 114 9.05 0.28 1.67
N SER A 115 7.88 -0.06 2.13
CA SER A 115 6.59 0.48 1.69
C SER A 115 6.42 1.90 2.22
N SER A 116 6.91 2.90 1.47
CA SER A 116 6.68 4.32 1.76
C SER A 116 5.42 4.84 1.04
N THR A 117 5.25 6.16 0.94
CA THR A 117 4.01 6.77 0.48
C THR A 117 4.24 8.14 -0.15
N ALA A 118 3.40 8.54 -1.11
CA ALA A 118 3.33 9.92 -1.60
C ALA A 118 2.94 10.94 -0.50
N ALA A 119 2.34 10.51 0.61
CA ALA A 119 1.98 11.38 1.73
C ALA A 119 3.20 12.07 2.41
N VAL A 120 4.42 11.61 2.14
CA VAL A 120 5.65 12.27 2.60
C VAL A 120 5.86 13.64 1.95
N TYR A 121 5.28 13.89 0.77
CA TYR A 121 5.39 15.17 0.08
C TYR A 121 4.42 16.25 0.61
N GLY A 122 3.37 15.86 1.33
CA GLY A 122 2.34 16.77 1.79
C GLY A 122 1.60 17.45 0.64
N ASN A 123 1.74 18.77 0.55
CA ASN A 123 1.18 19.59 -0.53
C ASN A 123 2.30 20.02 -1.49
N PRO A 124 2.61 19.24 -2.51
CA PRO A 124 3.72 19.52 -3.42
C PRO A 124 3.41 20.76 -4.28
N ALA A 125 4.46 21.56 -4.56
CA ALA A 125 4.35 22.76 -5.38
C ALA A 125 4.18 22.47 -6.87
N ALA A 126 4.58 21.28 -7.31
CA ALA A 126 4.54 20.86 -8.71
C ALA A 126 4.07 19.41 -8.87
N THR A 127 3.50 19.12 -10.03
CA THR A 127 3.10 17.77 -10.43
C THR A 127 3.42 17.58 -11.93
N PRO A 128 3.95 16.42 -12.37
CA PRO A 128 4.28 15.23 -11.58
C PRO A 128 5.37 15.49 -10.53
N ILE A 129 5.27 14.78 -9.38
CA ILE A 129 6.14 14.95 -8.20
C ILE A 129 7.42 14.14 -8.41
N ALA A 130 8.58 14.79 -8.43
CA ALA A 130 9.89 14.10 -8.49
C ALA A 130 10.37 13.67 -7.10
N GLU A 131 11.31 12.72 -7.04
CA GLU A 131 11.82 12.17 -5.78
C GLU A 131 12.62 13.17 -4.94
N ASP A 132 13.17 14.19 -5.57
CA ASP A 132 13.91 15.30 -4.94
C ASP A 132 12.99 16.46 -4.49
N ALA A 133 11.68 16.36 -4.74
CA ALA A 133 10.72 17.32 -4.20
C ALA A 133 10.76 17.33 -2.67
N ALA A 134 10.54 18.53 -2.09
CA ALA A 134 10.53 18.70 -0.64
C ALA A 134 9.54 17.72 0.03
N THR A 135 10.01 17.06 1.08
CA THR A 135 9.18 16.18 1.91
C THR A 135 8.71 16.95 3.14
N LEU A 136 7.43 17.32 3.15
CA LEU A 136 6.79 18.06 4.22
C LEU A 136 5.41 17.48 4.52
N PRO A 137 5.33 16.33 5.22
CA PRO A 137 4.06 15.67 5.51
C PRO A 137 3.08 16.56 6.26
N VAL A 138 1.80 16.45 5.93
CA VAL A 138 0.72 17.19 6.60
C VAL A 138 -0.08 16.32 7.59
N SER A 139 0.34 15.07 7.81
CA SER A 139 -0.32 14.14 8.72
C SER A 139 0.67 13.29 9.51
N PRO A 140 0.30 12.81 10.72
CA PRO A 140 1.13 11.87 11.47
C PRO A 140 1.47 10.59 10.70
N TYR A 141 0.57 10.10 9.85
CA TYR A 141 0.87 8.98 8.95
C TYR A 141 2.05 9.31 8.00
N GLY A 142 2.01 10.43 7.30
CA GLY A 142 3.09 10.85 6.41
C GLY A 142 4.41 11.03 7.15
N TRP A 143 4.39 11.66 8.33
CA TRP A 143 5.57 11.81 9.18
C TRP A 143 6.12 10.46 9.64
N SER A 144 5.27 9.52 10.05
CA SER A 144 5.72 8.20 10.49
C SER A 144 6.45 7.43 9.39
N LYS A 145 6.02 7.57 8.13
CA LYS A 145 6.68 6.96 6.97
C LYS A 145 7.99 7.67 6.64
N LEU A 146 8.01 9.01 6.65
CA LEU A 146 9.23 9.78 6.40
C LEU A 146 10.31 9.51 7.45
N MET A 147 9.94 9.43 8.74
CA MET A 147 10.88 9.06 9.81
C MET A 147 11.52 7.69 9.55
N THR A 148 10.77 6.73 9.02
CA THR A 148 11.31 5.42 8.68
C THR A 148 12.27 5.50 7.48
N GLU A 149 11.98 6.31 6.45
CA GLU A 149 12.94 6.56 5.36
C GLU A 149 14.26 7.15 5.87
N VAL A 150 14.20 8.11 6.81
CA VAL A 150 15.38 8.73 7.43
C VAL A 150 16.19 7.68 8.19
N MET A 151 15.54 6.85 9.02
CA MET A 151 16.23 5.76 9.74
C MET A 151 16.91 4.79 8.78
N LEU A 152 16.27 4.38 7.69
CA LEU A 152 16.85 3.49 6.69
C LEU A 152 18.07 4.11 6.00
N ARG A 153 17.98 5.37 5.62
CA ARG A 153 19.09 6.12 5.00
C ARG A 153 20.29 6.16 5.95
N ASP A 154 20.08 6.57 7.20
CA ASP A 154 21.15 6.73 8.17
C ASP A 154 21.76 5.37 8.55
N THR A 155 20.94 4.31 8.64
CA THR A 155 21.38 2.93 8.85
C THR A 155 22.26 2.43 7.69
N SER A 156 21.89 2.75 6.44
CA SER A 156 22.68 2.33 5.27
C SER A 156 24.04 3.03 5.15
N HIS A 157 24.22 4.18 5.80
CA HIS A 157 25.53 4.82 5.89
C HIS A 157 26.41 4.23 7.00
N ALA A 158 25.81 3.67 8.04
CA ALA A 158 26.52 3.17 9.22
C ALA A 158 26.85 1.67 9.16
N HIS A 159 26.15 0.89 8.34
CA HIS A 159 26.20 -0.57 8.34
C HIS A 159 26.24 -1.15 6.92
N ASP A 160 26.66 -2.43 6.78
CA ASP A 160 26.53 -3.21 5.54
C ASP A 160 25.05 -3.57 5.30
N PHE A 161 24.29 -2.56 4.93
CA PHE A 161 22.84 -2.58 4.81
C PHE A 161 22.41 -1.67 3.66
N ALA A 162 21.63 -2.20 2.74
CA ALA A 162 21.12 -1.43 1.62
C ALA A 162 19.57 -1.49 1.58
N HIS A 163 18.95 -0.38 1.21
CA HIS A 163 17.48 -0.29 1.17
C HIS A 163 16.96 0.32 -0.14
N VAL A 164 15.72 -0.05 -0.47
CA VAL A 164 14.89 0.69 -1.44
C VAL A 164 13.60 1.12 -0.74
N SER A 165 13.37 2.43 -0.69
CA SER A 165 12.10 2.99 -0.24
C SER A 165 11.24 3.31 -1.46
N LEU A 166 10.06 2.69 -1.58
CA LEU A 166 9.12 2.93 -2.67
C LEU A 166 7.98 3.85 -2.18
N ARG A 167 7.96 5.09 -2.67
CA ARG A 167 6.88 6.05 -2.44
C ARG A 167 5.80 5.85 -3.47
N TYR A 168 4.76 5.11 -3.13
CA TYR A 168 3.65 4.88 -4.05
C TYR A 168 2.42 5.71 -3.73
N PHE A 169 1.58 5.83 -4.75
CA PHE A 169 0.42 6.70 -4.77
C PHE A 169 -0.84 5.88 -4.44
N ASN A 170 -1.86 5.89 -5.27
CA ASN A 170 -3.12 5.21 -4.96
C ASN A 170 -3.11 3.77 -5.50
N VAL A 171 -2.92 2.81 -4.63
CA VAL A 171 -2.90 1.38 -5.03
C VAL A 171 -4.32 0.87 -5.20
N ALA A 172 -4.59 0.18 -6.31
CA ALA A 172 -5.90 -0.37 -6.62
C ALA A 172 -5.80 -1.67 -7.44
N GLY A 173 -6.94 -2.27 -7.76
CA GLY A 173 -7.01 -3.55 -8.45
C GLY A 173 -6.89 -4.75 -7.52
N ALA A 174 -6.72 -5.91 -8.12
CA ALA A 174 -6.55 -7.19 -7.44
C ALA A 174 -5.72 -8.15 -8.28
N ASP A 175 -5.31 -9.28 -7.71
CA ASP A 175 -4.62 -10.32 -8.45
C ASP A 175 -5.45 -10.78 -9.68
N PRO A 176 -4.90 -10.70 -10.89
CA PRO A 176 -5.61 -11.14 -12.09
C PRO A 176 -6.04 -12.62 -12.07
N LYS A 177 -5.37 -13.45 -11.24
CA LYS A 177 -5.72 -14.84 -11.01
C LYS A 177 -6.84 -15.02 -9.95
N GLY A 178 -7.36 -13.92 -9.37
CA GLY A 178 -8.44 -13.95 -8.38
C GLY A 178 -8.09 -14.55 -7.03
N ARG A 179 -6.80 -14.65 -6.67
CA ARG A 179 -6.36 -15.27 -5.41
C ARG A 179 -6.52 -14.36 -4.22
N VAL A 180 -6.18 -13.07 -4.41
CA VAL A 180 -6.17 -12.02 -3.36
C VAL A 180 -6.53 -10.65 -3.93
N GLY A 181 -7.01 -9.77 -3.07
CA GLY A 181 -7.36 -8.39 -3.36
C GLY A 181 -7.60 -7.62 -2.08
N GLN A 182 -8.05 -6.38 -2.19
CA GLN A 182 -8.30 -5.54 -1.04
C GLN A 182 -9.50 -6.02 -0.23
N SER A 183 -9.25 -6.56 0.98
CA SER A 183 -10.26 -7.16 1.85
C SER A 183 -10.39 -6.45 3.20
N THR A 184 -9.73 -5.29 3.36
CA THR A 184 -9.78 -4.48 4.57
C THR A 184 -11.21 -3.99 4.79
N ARG A 185 -11.75 -4.24 5.98
CA ARG A 185 -13.07 -3.74 6.39
C ARG A 185 -13.06 -2.21 6.45
N ASN A 186 -14.15 -1.59 6.06
CA ASN A 186 -14.33 -0.12 6.07
C ASN A 186 -13.25 0.64 5.30
N ALA A 187 -12.68 0.04 4.26
CA ALA A 187 -11.70 0.70 3.42
C ALA A 187 -12.28 1.98 2.79
N THR A 188 -11.43 3.01 2.69
CA THR A 188 -11.81 4.34 2.19
C THR A 188 -11.25 4.64 0.80
N HIS A 189 -10.57 3.67 0.18
CA HIS A 189 -9.98 3.84 -1.15
C HIS A 189 -11.07 3.92 -2.22
N LEU A 190 -11.00 4.94 -3.08
CA LEU A 190 -12.06 5.30 -4.01
C LEU A 190 -12.53 4.11 -4.87
N ILE A 191 -11.61 3.41 -5.53
CA ILE A 191 -11.98 2.29 -6.45
C ILE A 191 -12.68 1.17 -5.68
N LYS A 192 -12.23 0.84 -4.44
CA LYS A 192 -12.92 -0.16 -3.62
C LYS A 192 -14.32 0.30 -3.21
N VAL A 193 -14.45 1.54 -2.72
CA VAL A 193 -15.76 2.11 -2.34
C VAL A 193 -16.71 2.15 -3.53
N ALA A 194 -16.22 2.54 -4.71
CA ALA A 194 -17.02 2.57 -5.93
C ALA A 194 -17.44 1.16 -6.39
N ALA A 195 -16.53 0.17 -6.29
CA ALA A 195 -16.84 -1.23 -6.59
C ALA A 195 -17.88 -1.80 -5.63
N GLU A 196 -17.74 -1.57 -4.31
CA GLU A 196 -18.73 -1.96 -3.30
C GLU A 196 -20.09 -1.30 -3.56
N THR A 197 -20.09 -0.01 -3.97
CA THR A 197 -21.35 0.71 -4.28
C THR A 197 -22.01 0.14 -5.54
N ALA A 198 -21.25 -0.13 -6.59
CA ALA A 198 -21.75 -0.73 -7.82
C ALA A 198 -22.32 -2.14 -7.59
N LEU A 199 -21.83 -2.88 -6.60
CA LEU A 199 -22.33 -4.20 -6.22
C LEU A 199 -23.46 -4.16 -5.17
N GLY A 200 -23.95 -2.95 -4.79
CA GLY A 200 -25.02 -2.80 -3.82
C GLY A 200 -24.62 -3.05 -2.37
N LEU A 201 -23.31 -3.14 -2.07
CA LEU A 201 -22.79 -3.32 -0.70
C LEU A 201 -22.76 -2.02 0.08
N ARG A 202 -22.80 -0.87 -0.64
CA ARG A 202 -22.96 0.48 -0.09
C ARG A 202 -24.10 1.19 -0.79
N GLY A 203 -24.86 1.97 -0.04
CA GLY A 203 -26.02 2.71 -0.60
C GLY A 203 -25.63 3.87 -1.52
N LYS A 204 -24.45 4.44 -1.35
CA LYS A 204 -23.92 5.58 -2.11
C LYS A 204 -22.42 5.70 -2.05
N LEU A 205 -21.86 6.46 -2.99
CA LEU A 205 -20.49 6.97 -2.97
C LEU A 205 -20.51 8.48 -2.74
N GLU A 206 -19.58 9.01 -1.94
CA GLU A 206 -19.42 10.45 -1.71
C GLU A 206 -18.18 11.00 -2.42
N VAL A 207 -18.35 12.11 -3.15
CA VAL A 207 -17.30 12.89 -3.81
C VAL A 207 -16.93 14.05 -2.89
N PHE A 208 -15.74 14.03 -2.32
CA PHE A 208 -15.27 15.03 -1.36
C PHE A 208 -14.60 16.22 -2.07
N GLY A 209 -15.33 17.33 -2.19
CA GLY A 209 -14.92 18.54 -2.89
C GLY A 209 -15.13 18.45 -4.41
N THR A 210 -15.74 19.48 -4.96
CA THR A 210 -16.06 19.62 -6.38
C THR A 210 -15.59 20.96 -6.94
N ASP A 211 -14.75 21.64 -6.20
CA ASP A 211 -14.30 23.02 -6.45
C ASP A 211 -12.75 23.12 -6.44
N TYR A 212 -12.03 21.98 -6.61
CA TYR A 212 -10.57 22.00 -6.80
C TYR A 212 -10.20 22.63 -8.15
N SER A 213 -8.98 23.22 -8.21
CA SER A 213 -8.43 23.75 -9.47
C SER A 213 -7.95 22.60 -10.37
N THR A 214 -8.90 21.84 -10.88
CA THR A 214 -8.75 20.68 -11.78
C THR A 214 -9.81 20.74 -12.87
N PRO A 215 -9.68 20.03 -14.00
CA PRO A 215 -10.63 20.14 -15.13
C PRO A 215 -12.09 19.88 -14.78
N ASP A 216 -12.40 19.00 -13.84
CA ASP A 216 -13.76 18.66 -13.43
C ASP A 216 -14.11 19.04 -11.99
N GLY A 217 -13.20 19.76 -11.33
CA GLY A 217 -13.34 20.23 -9.96
C GLY A 217 -13.07 19.17 -8.88
N THR A 218 -12.75 17.91 -9.25
CA THR A 218 -12.43 16.86 -8.28
C THR A 218 -10.95 16.53 -8.22
N CYS A 219 -10.48 15.92 -7.11
CA CYS A 219 -9.07 15.57 -6.95
C CYS A 219 -8.57 14.63 -8.04
N ILE A 220 -7.32 14.81 -8.47
CA ILE A 220 -6.64 13.91 -9.41
C ILE A 220 -5.61 13.07 -8.64
N ARG A 221 -5.59 11.76 -8.90
CA ARG A 221 -4.67 10.80 -8.27
C ARG A 221 -4.08 9.84 -9.30
N ASP A 222 -2.82 9.48 -9.09
CA ASP A 222 -2.14 8.42 -9.84
C ASP A 222 -2.55 7.06 -9.22
N TYR A 223 -3.25 6.25 -10.01
CA TYR A 223 -3.72 4.92 -9.59
C TYR A 223 -2.81 3.85 -10.16
N ILE A 224 -2.11 3.15 -9.28
CA ILE A 224 -1.23 2.04 -9.66
C ILE A 224 -1.89 0.70 -9.36
N HIS A 225 -1.84 -0.22 -10.31
CA HIS A 225 -2.30 -1.59 -10.11
C HIS A 225 -1.41 -2.33 -9.10
N VAL A 226 -2.02 -3.03 -8.15
CA VAL A 226 -1.28 -3.73 -7.07
C VAL A 226 -0.27 -4.73 -7.61
N SER A 227 -0.55 -5.42 -8.72
CA SER A 227 0.40 -6.37 -9.33
C SER A 227 1.62 -5.67 -9.94
N ASP A 228 1.47 -4.46 -10.49
CA ASP A 228 2.60 -3.68 -11.00
C ASP A 228 3.44 -3.13 -9.84
N LEU A 229 2.78 -2.73 -8.75
CA LEU A 229 3.47 -2.29 -7.54
C LEU A 229 4.32 -3.42 -6.94
N VAL A 230 3.78 -4.64 -6.79
CA VAL A 230 4.59 -5.75 -6.26
C VAL A 230 5.67 -6.19 -7.24
N GLY A 231 5.46 -6.00 -8.56
CA GLY A 231 6.50 -6.10 -9.57
C GLY A 231 7.67 -5.16 -9.28
N ALA A 232 7.39 -3.88 -8.94
CA ALA A 232 8.43 -2.93 -8.54
C ALA A 232 9.19 -3.36 -7.26
N HIS A 233 8.51 -3.96 -6.28
CA HIS A 233 9.15 -4.50 -5.08
C HIS A 233 10.06 -5.70 -5.40
N ARG A 234 9.62 -6.61 -6.28
CA ARG A 234 10.45 -7.72 -6.77
C ARG A 234 11.69 -7.21 -7.50
N ASP A 235 11.52 -6.21 -8.36
CA ASP A 235 12.61 -5.61 -9.12
C ASP A 235 13.58 -4.85 -8.20
N ALA A 236 13.07 -4.20 -7.12
CA ALA A 236 13.88 -3.61 -6.05
C ALA A 236 14.70 -4.67 -5.28
N LEU A 237 14.12 -5.84 -5.00
CA LEU A 237 14.84 -6.94 -4.37
C LEU A 237 15.98 -7.45 -5.26
N ARG A 238 15.71 -7.61 -6.57
CA ARG A 238 16.73 -7.99 -7.55
C ARG A 238 17.84 -6.94 -7.64
N TYR A 239 17.50 -5.66 -7.65
CA TYR A 239 18.42 -4.53 -7.67
C TYR A 239 19.36 -4.55 -6.45
N LEU A 240 18.83 -4.70 -5.25
CA LEU A 240 19.66 -4.78 -4.04
C LEU A 240 20.56 -6.01 -4.03
N ARG A 241 20.07 -7.17 -4.47
CA ARG A 241 20.84 -8.42 -4.55
C ARG A 241 21.99 -8.34 -5.57
N SER A 242 21.95 -7.41 -6.53
CA SER A 242 23.08 -7.17 -7.44
C SER A 242 24.20 -6.33 -6.80
N GLY A 243 24.06 -5.94 -5.54
CA GLY A 243 25.05 -5.09 -4.83
C GLY A 243 24.87 -3.60 -5.11
N ALA A 244 23.74 -3.18 -5.66
CA ALA A 244 23.47 -1.80 -6.01
C ALA A 244 23.15 -0.94 -4.76
N PRO A 245 23.39 0.39 -4.78
CA PRO A 245 23.25 1.27 -3.63
C PRO A 245 21.79 1.51 -3.23
N SER A 246 21.59 2.01 -2.01
CA SER A 246 20.27 2.40 -1.51
C SER A 246 19.60 3.46 -2.37
N LEU A 247 18.27 3.34 -2.56
CA LEU A 247 17.47 4.27 -3.35
C LEU A 247 16.13 4.62 -2.65
N THR A 248 15.64 5.81 -2.96
CA THR A 248 14.23 6.18 -2.75
C THR A 248 13.62 6.52 -4.10
N LEU A 249 12.50 5.88 -4.45
CA LEU A 249 11.87 5.96 -5.77
C LEU A 249 10.36 6.18 -5.66
N ASN A 250 9.82 6.98 -6.58
CA ASN A 250 8.38 7.07 -6.78
C ASN A 250 7.87 5.88 -7.59
N CYS A 251 6.72 5.34 -7.18
CA CYS A 251 6.07 4.23 -7.85
C CYS A 251 4.63 4.60 -8.20
N GLY A 252 4.42 4.95 -9.46
CA GLY A 252 3.16 5.35 -10.08
C GLY A 252 3.29 5.28 -11.60
N TYR A 253 2.23 5.61 -12.32
CA TYR A 253 2.26 5.54 -13.78
C TYR A 253 2.74 6.85 -14.44
N GLY A 254 2.69 7.97 -13.71
CA GLY A 254 3.09 9.28 -14.21
C GLY A 254 1.94 10.08 -14.81
N HIS A 255 0.72 9.59 -14.69
CA HIS A 255 -0.51 10.29 -15.03
C HIS A 255 -1.59 10.01 -13.97
N GLY A 256 -2.62 10.82 -13.92
CA GLY A 256 -3.65 10.71 -12.90
C GLY A 256 -5.05 10.72 -13.49
N PHE A 257 -5.98 10.21 -12.69
CA PHE A 257 -7.41 10.26 -12.98
C PHE A 257 -8.15 11.03 -11.89
N SER A 258 -9.15 11.80 -12.29
CA SER A 258 -10.03 12.49 -11.36
C SER A 258 -11.00 11.51 -10.67
N VAL A 259 -11.63 11.96 -9.58
CA VAL A 259 -12.65 11.16 -8.90
C VAL A 259 -13.82 10.86 -9.85
N ARG A 260 -14.23 11.81 -10.70
CA ARG A 260 -15.32 11.62 -11.67
C ARG A 260 -14.95 10.64 -12.79
N GLU A 261 -13.71 10.67 -13.28
CA GLU A 261 -13.22 9.71 -14.26
C GLU A 261 -13.19 8.29 -13.72
N VAL A 262 -12.79 8.11 -12.44
CA VAL A 262 -12.86 6.80 -11.77
C VAL A 262 -14.31 6.31 -11.66
N ILE A 263 -15.23 7.17 -11.22
CA ILE A 263 -16.66 6.85 -11.12
C ILE A 263 -17.23 6.43 -12.50
N ALA A 264 -16.92 7.20 -13.54
CA ALA A 264 -17.34 6.91 -14.90
C ALA A 264 -16.80 5.55 -15.40
N SER A 265 -15.53 5.26 -15.07
CA SER A 265 -14.91 3.96 -15.40
C SER A 265 -15.59 2.81 -14.65
N VAL A 266 -15.90 2.96 -13.35
CA VAL A 266 -16.61 1.92 -12.59
C VAL A 266 -18.02 1.69 -13.12
N ARG A 267 -18.77 2.75 -13.44
CA ARG A 267 -20.10 2.64 -14.09
C ARG A 267 -20.03 1.89 -15.41
N ARG A 268 -19.08 2.26 -16.26
CA ARG A 268 -18.89 1.61 -17.57
C ARG A 268 -18.53 0.13 -17.44
N VAL A 269 -17.60 -0.22 -16.56
CA VAL A 269 -17.11 -1.60 -16.40
C VAL A 269 -18.13 -2.48 -15.68
N SER A 270 -18.85 -1.95 -14.68
CA SER A 270 -19.86 -2.69 -13.95
C SER A 270 -21.20 -2.81 -14.68
N GLY A 271 -21.50 -1.86 -15.59
CA GLY A 271 -22.81 -1.69 -16.21
C GLY A 271 -23.88 -1.12 -15.25
N VAL A 272 -23.49 -0.62 -14.07
CA VAL A 272 -24.41 -0.16 -13.02
C VAL A 272 -24.27 1.34 -12.82
N ASP A 273 -25.38 2.06 -12.88
CA ASP A 273 -25.46 3.47 -12.48
C ASP A 273 -25.84 3.56 -10.99
N PHE A 274 -24.84 3.74 -10.14
CA PHE A 274 -24.99 3.82 -8.70
C PHE A 274 -25.07 5.26 -8.21
N LYS A 275 -25.65 5.45 -7.02
CA LYS A 275 -25.84 6.76 -6.41
C LYS A 275 -24.51 7.38 -5.99
N VAL A 276 -24.35 8.68 -6.36
CA VAL A 276 -23.19 9.51 -6.02
C VAL A 276 -23.69 10.82 -5.42
N ASP A 277 -23.21 11.18 -4.24
CA ASP A 277 -23.51 12.44 -3.56
C ASP A 277 -22.23 13.29 -3.47
N ASN A 278 -22.37 14.61 -3.55
CA ASN A 278 -21.23 15.52 -3.30
C ASN A 278 -21.14 15.83 -1.80
N ALA A 279 -19.92 15.92 -1.29
CA ALA A 279 -19.61 16.27 0.09
C ALA A 279 -18.54 17.39 0.14
N PRO A 280 -18.41 18.12 1.26
CA PRO A 280 -17.34 19.12 1.43
C PRO A 280 -15.95 18.50 1.26
N ARG A 281 -14.94 19.33 0.94
CA ARG A 281 -13.53 18.92 0.88
C ARG A 281 -13.10 18.27 2.19
N ARG A 282 -12.29 17.22 2.11
CA ARG A 282 -11.58 16.70 3.26
C ARG A 282 -10.41 17.62 3.60
N PRO A 283 -10.17 17.97 4.88
CA PRO A 283 -9.00 18.72 5.27
C PRO A 283 -7.70 18.02 4.84
N GLY A 284 -6.79 18.77 4.22
CA GLY A 284 -5.49 18.24 3.81
C GLY A 284 -5.44 17.51 2.46
N ASP A 285 -6.57 17.37 1.75
CA ASP A 285 -6.55 16.78 0.40
C ASP A 285 -5.93 17.75 -0.62
N ALA A 286 -4.81 17.34 -1.24
CA ALA A 286 -4.22 18.05 -2.36
C ALA A 286 -5.07 17.92 -3.63
N ALA A 287 -5.13 18.98 -4.46
CA ALA A 287 -5.86 18.94 -5.72
C ALA A 287 -5.35 17.85 -6.66
N GLN A 288 -4.03 17.66 -6.72
CA GLN A 288 -3.41 16.70 -7.63
C GLN A 288 -2.17 16.05 -7.01
N LEU A 289 -2.10 14.71 -7.11
CA LEU A 289 -0.94 13.92 -6.70
C LEU A 289 -0.65 12.87 -7.77
N VAL A 290 0.42 13.12 -8.56
CA VAL A 290 0.87 12.27 -9.68
C VAL A 290 2.38 12.07 -9.57
N ALA A 291 2.86 10.86 -9.78
CA ALA A 291 4.27 10.48 -9.66
C ALA A 291 5.09 10.91 -10.88
N ALA A 292 6.31 11.42 -10.69
CA ALA A 292 7.34 11.29 -11.72
C ALA A 292 8.02 9.92 -11.53
N SER A 293 7.69 8.94 -12.37
CA SER A 293 8.09 7.53 -12.18
C SER A 293 9.21 7.06 -13.14
N ALA A 294 9.76 7.95 -13.95
CA ALA A 294 10.79 7.59 -14.92
C ALA A 294 12.04 6.97 -14.27
N ARG A 295 12.35 7.39 -13.04
CA ARG A 295 13.51 6.91 -12.30
C ARG A 295 13.34 5.45 -11.86
N ALA A 296 12.16 5.05 -11.37
CA ALA A 296 11.88 3.66 -11.04
C ALA A 296 12.02 2.73 -12.27
N ARG A 297 11.51 3.17 -13.42
CA ARG A 297 11.67 2.43 -14.68
C ARG A 297 13.15 2.26 -15.08
N ARG A 298 13.95 3.31 -14.96
CA ARG A 298 15.37 3.29 -15.34
C ARG A 298 16.23 2.48 -14.36
N GLU A 299 16.10 2.73 -13.03
CA GLU A 299 16.98 2.15 -12.03
C GLU A 299 16.64 0.68 -11.73
N LEU A 300 15.35 0.33 -11.67
CA LEU A 300 14.91 -1.04 -11.37
C LEU A 300 14.68 -1.89 -12.61
N GLY A 301 14.62 -1.28 -13.80
CA GLY A 301 14.10 -1.96 -15.00
C GLY A 301 12.61 -2.31 -14.86
N TRP A 302 11.86 -1.53 -14.07
CA TRP A 302 10.45 -1.79 -13.82
C TRP A 302 9.58 -1.49 -15.05
N HIS A 303 8.80 -2.47 -15.47
CA HIS A 303 7.89 -2.37 -16.61
C HIS A 303 6.46 -2.71 -16.16
N PRO A 304 5.61 -1.69 -15.88
CA PRO A 304 4.21 -1.91 -15.54
C PRO A 304 3.43 -2.52 -16.71
N ARG A 305 2.44 -3.36 -16.40
CA ARG A 305 1.64 -4.11 -17.38
C ARG A 305 0.16 -3.74 -17.36
N PHE A 306 -0.30 -3.11 -16.29
CA PHE A 306 -1.73 -2.84 -16.04
C PHE A 306 -2.02 -1.34 -15.94
N ASP A 307 -1.30 -0.53 -16.74
CA ASP A 307 -1.45 0.93 -16.81
C ASP A 307 -2.70 1.31 -17.63
N ASP A 308 -3.86 0.85 -17.15
CA ASP A 308 -5.17 1.14 -17.71
C ASP A 308 -6.24 1.13 -16.60
N LEU A 309 -6.95 2.26 -16.45
CA LEU A 309 -7.96 2.42 -15.39
C LEU A 309 -9.10 1.39 -15.49
N ALA A 310 -9.53 1.05 -16.71
CA ALA A 310 -10.61 0.08 -16.88
C ALA A 310 -10.18 -1.33 -16.43
N THR A 311 -8.96 -1.73 -16.70
CA THR A 311 -8.36 -2.98 -16.23
C THR A 311 -8.23 -3.00 -14.71
N ILE A 312 -7.74 -1.91 -14.09
CA ILE A 312 -7.65 -1.78 -12.62
C ILE A 312 -9.03 -1.95 -11.98
N VAL A 313 -10.02 -1.27 -12.53
CA VAL A 313 -11.41 -1.33 -12.06
C VAL A 313 -12.02 -2.72 -12.26
N ALA A 314 -11.78 -3.35 -13.41
CA ALA A 314 -12.29 -4.70 -13.70
C ALA A 314 -11.77 -5.73 -12.70
N HIS A 315 -10.47 -5.71 -12.39
CA HIS A 315 -9.87 -6.60 -11.39
C HIS A 315 -10.40 -6.32 -9.98
N ALA A 316 -10.59 -5.04 -9.61
CA ALA A 316 -11.19 -4.68 -8.32
C ALA A 316 -12.62 -5.18 -8.20
N LEU A 317 -13.47 -5.00 -9.23
CA LEU A 317 -14.84 -5.49 -9.25
C LEU A 317 -14.94 -7.02 -9.20
N ALA A 318 -14.08 -7.71 -9.97
CA ALA A 318 -14.02 -9.16 -9.95
C ALA A 318 -13.67 -9.68 -8.55
N TRP A 319 -12.72 -9.04 -7.88
CA TRP A 319 -12.35 -9.38 -6.52
C TRP A 319 -13.47 -9.13 -5.51
N GLU A 320 -14.18 -8.00 -5.60
CA GLU A 320 -15.30 -7.72 -4.68
C GLU A 320 -16.41 -8.78 -4.79
N ARG A 321 -16.70 -9.28 -6.00
CA ARG A 321 -17.63 -10.41 -6.21
C ARG A 321 -17.12 -11.68 -5.56
N GLU A 322 -15.84 -12.00 -5.75
CA GLU A 322 -15.21 -13.17 -5.16
C GLU A 322 -15.15 -13.10 -3.62
N LEU A 323 -14.88 -11.91 -3.07
CA LEU A 323 -14.82 -11.70 -1.63
C LEU A 323 -16.16 -11.95 -0.95
N GLN A 324 -17.29 -11.61 -1.60
CA GLN A 324 -18.63 -11.93 -1.09
C GLN A 324 -18.88 -13.44 -1.00
N ASN A 325 -18.30 -14.23 -1.91
CA ASN A 325 -18.39 -15.69 -1.87
C ASN A 325 -17.53 -16.30 -0.74
N ARG A 326 -16.44 -15.63 -0.37
CA ARG A 326 -15.51 -16.11 0.68
C ARG A 326 -15.93 -15.74 2.10
N LEU A 327 -16.62 -14.61 2.26
CA LEU A 327 -17.09 -14.18 3.57
C LEU A 327 -18.50 -14.70 3.82
N PRO A 328 -18.77 -15.40 4.95
CA PRO A 328 -20.12 -15.84 5.27
C PRO A 328 -21.09 -14.65 5.37
N ARG A 329 -22.28 -14.78 4.79
CA ARG A 329 -23.33 -13.74 4.74
C ARG A 329 -23.78 -13.21 6.12
N SER A 330 -23.43 -13.87 7.23
CA SER A 330 -23.75 -13.45 8.60
C SER A 330 -23.01 -12.18 9.08
N ALA A 331 -22.03 -11.69 8.34
CA ALA A 331 -21.29 -10.47 8.68
C ALA A 331 -21.84 -9.20 7.99
N ALA A 332 -22.87 -9.32 7.15
CA ALA A 332 -23.41 -8.23 6.34
C ALA A 332 -24.68 -7.57 6.90
N VAL A 333 -25.21 -8.03 8.05
CA VAL A 333 -26.42 -7.46 8.64
C VAL A 333 -26.11 -6.94 10.03
N GLY A 334 -26.14 -5.62 10.17
CA GLY A 334 -26.30 -4.95 11.45
C GLY A 334 -25.13 -4.05 11.88
N HIS A 335 -25.13 -2.82 11.42
CA HIS A 335 -24.89 -1.66 12.30
C HIS A 335 -25.66 -0.48 11.70
N ASN A 336 -26.91 -0.38 12.10
CA ASN A 336 -27.64 0.88 12.12
C ASN A 336 -26.87 1.84 13.04
N LEU A 337 -26.20 2.84 12.47
CA LEU A 337 -25.73 4.00 13.23
C LEU A 337 -26.90 4.97 13.41
N ALA A 338 -27.77 4.64 14.33
CA ALA A 338 -28.62 5.59 15.02
C ALA A 338 -28.46 5.30 16.53
N GLU A 339 -28.15 6.35 17.29
CA GLU A 339 -27.93 6.42 18.72
C GLU A 339 -26.46 6.36 19.17
N ILE A 340 -25.84 7.56 19.17
CA ILE A 340 -25.21 8.16 20.37
C ILE A 340 -25.15 9.67 20.08
N ALA A 341 -26.04 10.39 20.81
CA ALA A 341 -26.07 11.83 20.94
C ALA A 341 -24.84 12.33 21.72
#